data_97a5c2ed955beedf36441bca7369a91b
#
_entry.id   97a5c2ed955beedf36441bca7369a91b
#
_cell.length_a   1.000
_cell.length_b   1.000
_cell.length_c   1.000
_cell.angle_alpha   90.00
_cell.angle_beta   90.00
_cell.angle_gamma   90.00
#
_symmetry.space_group_name_H-M   'P 1'
#
loop_
_entity.id
_entity.type
_entity.pdbx_description
1 polymer ?
#
loop_
_entity_poly.entity_id
_entity_poly.type
_entity_poly.pdbx_seq_one_letter_code
_entity_poly.pdbx_strand_id
1 'polypeptide(L)'
;MIAICLAPCYLLLCWYLWRRAIRWMGSCHHVFEHKGVQIGMFILYVFLALSIVIAFLLPHSDFQRFLKMVSNYWLGVLLYIILTVVVADLLRFILKRTRFPHKEKLFSRGGHAVVGTICLCVICAFSVLGIYTARHTVVTQQDITIEKSGGTLDSLHVVLVADLHLGYSIGNDHMKQMVKKINALDPDVVLVAGDIFDNEYEAIKDPDKVAETLSGIKSKYGVYATYG
;
A
#
# COMPACT_ATOMS: atom_id res chain seq x y z
N MET A 1 -7.05 18.71 -13.56
CA MET A 1 -8.27 18.35 -14.33
C MET A 1 -8.65 16.87 -14.17
N ILE A 2 -7.76 15.89 -14.31
CA ILE A 2 -8.08 14.45 -14.18
C ILE A 2 -8.71 14.12 -12.81
N ALA A 3 -8.19 14.63 -11.71
CA ALA A 3 -8.72 14.40 -10.36
C ALA A 3 -10.18 14.85 -10.19
N ILE A 4 -10.56 15.97 -10.81
CA ILE A 4 -11.94 16.50 -10.75
C ILE A 4 -12.90 15.58 -11.51
N CYS A 5 -12.46 15.00 -12.63
CA CYS A 5 -13.28 14.06 -13.40
C CYS A 5 -13.42 12.70 -12.69
N LEU A 6 -12.41 12.28 -11.92
CA LEU A 6 -12.43 11.02 -11.19
C LEU A 6 -13.17 11.11 -9.84
N ALA A 7 -13.32 12.30 -9.26
CA ALA A 7 -13.95 12.49 -7.95
C ALA A 7 -15.39 11.93 -7.88
N PRO A 8 -16.30 12.16 -8.86
CA PRO A 8 -17.63 11.57 -8.84
C PRO A 8 -17.61 10.03 -8.86
N CYS A 9 -16.71 9.44 -9.66
CA CYS A 9 -16.55 7.98 -9.73
C CYS A 9 -16.09 7.42 -8.38
N TYR A 10 -15.14 8.09 -7.73
CA TYR A 10 -14.65 7.73 -6.40
C TYR A 10 -15.76 7.79 -5.35
N LEU A 11 -16.55 8.87 -5.34
CA LEU A 11 -17.67 9.02 -4.39
C LEU A 11 -18.77 7.97 -4.61
N LEU A 12 -19.11 7.65 -5.87
CA LEU A 12 -20.07 6.60 -6.19
C LEU A 12 -19.54 5.23 -5.74
N LEU A 13 -18.26 4.96 -5.95
CA LEU A 13 -17.61 3.74 -5.47
C LEU A 13 -17.66 3.65 -3.94
N CYS A 14 -17.27 4.71 -3.23
CA CYS A 14 -17.34 4.77 -1.78
C CYS A 14 -18.77 4.54 -1.26
N TRP A 15 -19.76 5.17 -1.87
CA TRP A 15 -21.17 4.95 -1.53
C TRP A 15 -21.60 3.50 -1.76
N TYR A 16 -21.21 2.89 -2.89
CA TYR A 16 -21.48 1.49 -3.18
C TYR A 16 -20.88 0.56 -2.13
N LEU A 17 -19.59 0.75 -1.80
CA LEU A 17 -18.88 -0.05 -0.78
C LEU A 17 -19.52 0.09 0.59
N TRP A 18 -19.90 1.32 0.99
CA TRP A 18 -20.64 1.57 2.22
C TRP A 18 -21.96 0.79 2.27
N ARG A 19 -22.74 0.85 1.21
CA ARG A 19 -24.00 0.09 1.12
C ARG A 19 -23.81 -1.41 1.20
N ARG A 20 -22.71 -1.93 0.73
CA ARG A 20 -22.34 -3.36 0.84
C ARG A 20 -21.95 -3.70 2.28
N ALA A 21 -21.09 -2.89 2.87
CA ALA A 21 -20.62 -3.08 4.24
C ALA A 21 -21.75 -3.05 5.27
N ILE A 22 -22.64 -2.05 5.21
CA ILE A 22 -23.74 -1.92 6.20
C ILE A 22 -24.74 -3.06 6.10
N ARG A 23 -25.05 -3.56 4.89
CA ARG A 23 -25.92 -4.73 4.70
C ARG A 23 -25.29 -6.00 5.27
N TRP A 24 -23.99 -6.18 5.06
CA TRP A 24 -23.28 -7.32 5.63
C TRP A 24 -23.26 -7.26 7.16
N MET A 25 -22.89 -6.13 7.74
CA MET A 25 -22.83 -5.94 9.19
C MET A 25 -24.20 -6.18 9.86
N GLY A 26 -25.28 -5.66 9.28
CA GLY A 26 -26.65 -5.96 9.74
C GLY A 26 -27.02 -7.44 9.62
N SER A 27 -26.42 -8.18 8.69
CA SER A 27 -26.59 -9.64 8.60
C SER A 27 -25.86 -10.39 9.72
N CYS A 28 -24.74 -9.84 10.22
CA CYS A 28 -23.94 -10.46 11.27
C CYS A 28 -24.59 -10.29 12.67
N HIS A 29 -25.00 -9.08 13.03
CA HIS A 29 -25.53 -8.81 14.36
C HIS A 29 -26.49 -7.62 14.36
N HIS A 30 -27.57 -7.70 15.18
CA HIS A 30 -28.61 -6.66 15.27
C HIS A 30 -28.13 -5.30 15.79
N VAL A 31 -27.03 -5.25 16.55
CA VAL A 31 -26.41 -4.00 17.02
C VAL A 31 -26.06 -3.08 15.86
N PHE A 32 -25.65 -3.63 14.72
CA PHE A 32 -25.34 -2.84 13.52
C PHE A 32 -26.57 -2.30 12.77
N GLU A 33 -27.77 -2.69 13.20
CA GLU A 33 -29.04 -2.14 12.71
C GLU A 33 -29.45 -0.86 13.45
N HIS A 34 -28.84 -0.57 14.63
CA HIS A 34 -29.10 0.65 15.38
C HIS A 34 -28.59 1.89 14.63
N LYS A 35 -29.46 2.89 14.46
CA LYS A 35 -29.15 4.13 13.75
C LYS A 35 -27.90 4.84 14.29
N GLY A 36 -27.74 4.92 15.62
CA GLY A 36 -26.57 5.55 16.24
C GLY A 36 -25.25 4.87 15.86
N VAL A 37 -25.22 3.53 15.84
CA VAL A 37 -24.04 2.75 15.42
C VAL A 37 -23.75 2.99 13.93
N GLN A 38 -24.77 2.97 13.08
CA GLN A 38 -24.63 3.22 11.65
C GLN A 38 -24.09 4.64 11.36
N ILE A 39 -24.59 5.65 12.09
CA ILE A 39 -24.12 7.03 11.95
C ILE A 39 -22.64 7.15 12.36
N GLY A 40 -22.26 6.59 13.52
CA GLY A 40 -20.87 6.61 13.98
C GLY A 40 -19.92 5.94 13.00
N MET A 41 -20.29 4.78 12.47
CA MET A 41 -19.51 4.06 11.47
C MET A 41 -19.45 4.81 10.13
N PHE A 42 -20.54 5.47 9.73
CA PHE A 42 -20.58 6.29 8.54
C PHE A 42 -19.64 7.49 8.64
N ILE A 43 -19.64 8.18 9.78
CA ILE A 43 -18.74 9.31 10.04
C ILE A 43 -17.27 8.85 9.93
N LEU A 44 -16.92 7.73 10.58
CA LEU A 44 -15.58 7.17 10.49
C LEU A 44 -15.19 6.80 9.05
N TYR A 45 -16.11 6.15 8.33
CA TYR A 45 -15.88 5.78 6.94
C TYR A 45 -15.68 6.99 6.04
N VAL A 46 -16.54 8.02 6.17
CA VAL A 46 -16.43 9.28 5.41
C VAL A 46 -15.12 10.00 5.74
N PHE A 47 -14.71 10.03 7.02
CA PHE A 47 -13.43 10.59 7.41
C PHE A 47 -12.26 9.89 6.71
N LEU A 48 -12.25 8.56 6.68
CA LEU A 48 -11.22 7.79 5.97
C LEU A 48 -11.28 8.05 4.45
N ALA A 49 -12.46 8.03 3.86
CA ALA A 49 -12.63 8.27 2.43
C ALA A 49 -12.22 9.69 2.01
N LEU A 50 -12.47 10.70 2.84
CA LEU A 50 -12.09 12.09 2.57
C LEU A 50 -10.70 12.45 3.08
N SER A 51 -10.03 11.58 3.83
CA SER A 51 -8.69 11.84 4.40
C SER A 51 -7.68 12.28 3.34
N ILE A 52 -7.77 11.75 2.12
CA ILE A 52 -6.93 12.11 0.96
C ILE A 52 -7.10 13.59 0.63
N VAL A 53 -8.35 14.04 0.49
CA VAL A 53 -8.66 15.43 0.13
C VAL A 53 -8.30 16.37 1.27
N ILE A 54 -8.64 16.00 2.50
CA ILE A 54 -8.34 16.81 3.70
C ILE A 54 -6.82 16.94 3.86
N ALA A 55 -6.06 15.87 3.71
CA ALA A 55 -4.60 15.90 3.82
C ALA A 55 -3.94 16.77 2.74
N PHE A 56 -4.55 16.86 1.56
CA PHE A 56 -4.06 17.72 0.48
C PHE A 56 -4.33 19.22 0.74
N LEU A 57 -5.45 19.54 1.39
CA LEU A 57 -5.87 20.93 1.66
C LEU A 57 -5.23 21.53 2.91
N LEU A 58 -4.71 20.71 3.81
CA LEU A 58 -4.09 21.19 5.04
C LEU A 58 -2.68 21.76 4.82
N PRO A 59 -2.29 22.81 5.55
CA PRO A 59 -0.92 23.29 5.56
C PRO A 59 0.03 22.26 6.18
N HIS A 60 1.32 22.35 5.83
CA HIS A 60 2.36 21.46 6.35
C HIS A 60 2.40 21.50 7.88
N SER A 61 2.11 20.36 8.51
CA SER A 61 2.05 20.17 9.95
C SER A 61 2.19 18.68 10.29
N ASP A 62 2.48 18.36 11.55
CA ASP A 62 2.51 16.97 12.02
C ASP A 62 1.16 16.28 11.86
N PHE A 63 0.07 17.03 12.00
CA PHE A 63 -1.28 16.50 11.76
C PHE A 63 -1.53 16.19 10.29
N GLN A 64 -1.11 17.06 9.39
CA GLN A 64 -1.19 16.81 7.93
C GLN A 64 -0.37 15.57 7.55
N ARG A 65 0.86 15.45 8.09
CA ARG A 65 1.72 14.29 7.90
C ARG A 65 1.03 13.00 8.35
N PHE A 66 0.47 13.00 9.56
CA PHE A 66 -0.31 11.87 10.07
C PHE A 66 -1.47 11.52 9.13
N LEU A 67 -2.21 12.52 8.67
CA LEU A 67 -3.36 12.31 7.79
C LEU A 67 -2.96 11.80 6.40
N LYS A 68 -1.84 12.27 5.83
CA LYS A 68 -1.27 11.72 4.58
C LYS A 68 -0.86 10.25 4.75
N MET A 69 -0.25 9.89 5.86
CA MET A 69 0.06 8.50 6.18
C MET A 69 -1.21 7.64 6.26
N VAL A 70 -2.23 8.10 6.99
CA VAL A 70 -3.53 7.41 7.08
C VAL A 70 -4.17 7.24 5.70
N SER A 71 -4.15 8.28 4.86
CA SER A 71 -4.73 8.23 3.51
C SER A 71 -4.00 7.27 2.59
N ASN A 72 -2.67 7.17 2.68
CA ASN A 72 -1.88 6.21 1.90
C ASN A 72 -2.22 4.77 2.27
N TYR A 73 -2.31 4.45 3.57
CA TYR A 73 -2.77 3.13 4.02
C TYR A 73 -4.22 2.86 3.62
N TRP A 74 -5.09 3.87 3.74
CA TRP A 74 -6.48 3.74 3.30
C TRP A 74 -6.59 3.39 1.82
N LEU A 75 -5.83 4.05 0.95
CA LEU A 75 -5.81 3.75 -0.49
C LEU A 75 -5.38 2.31 -0.78
N GLY A 76 -4.35 1.82 -0.10
CA GLY A 76 -3.92 0.43 -0.22
C GLY A 76 -5.00 -0.56 0.21
N VAL A 77 -5.63 -0.33 1.37
CA VAL A 77 -6.74 -1.17 1.86
C VAL A 77 -7.95 -1.08 0.95
N LEU A 78 -8.28 0.12 0.45
CA LEU A 78 -9.40 0.35 -0.46
C LEU A 78 -9.23 -0.47 -1.75
N LEU A 79 -8.03 -0.58 -2.29
CA LEU A 79 -7.75 -1.43 -3.45
C LEU A 79 -8.14 -2.89 -3.18
N TYR A 80 -7.72 -3.45 -2.04
CA TYR A 80 -8.09 -4.82 -1.66
C TYR A 80 -9.59 -4.99 -1.42
N ILE A 81 -10.25 -3.97 -0.84
CA ILE A 81 -11.72 -3.96 -0.69
C ILE A 81 -12.39 -4.02 -2.07
N ILE A 82 -11.97 -3.18 -3.00
CA ILE A 82 -12.54 -3.12 -4.37
C ILE A 82 -12.38 -4.48 -5.06
N LEU A 83 -11.16 -5.01 -5.10
CA LEU A 83 -10.87 -6.28 -5.77
C LEU A 83 -11.69 -7.43 -5.16
N THR A 84 -11.73 -7.52 -3.83
CA THR A 84 -12.49 -8.58 -3.15
C THR A 84 -13.98 -8.46 -3.40
N VAL A 85 -14.55 -7.24 -3.35
CA VAL A 85 -15.98 -7.01 -3.58
C VAL A 85 -16.35 -7.28 -5.04
N VAL A 86 -15.52 -6.89 -6.00
CA VAL A 86 -15.73 -7.16 -7.43
C VAL A 86 -15.76 -8.68 -7.69
N VAL A 87 -14.79 -9.42 -7.14
CA VAL A 87 -14.75 -10.88 -7.26
C VAL A 87 -15.99 -11.52 -6.62
N ALA A 88 -16.35 -11.10 -5.40
CA ALA A 88 -17.52 -11.60 -4.69
C ALA A 88 -18.83 -11.32 -5.46
N ASP A 89 -18.96 -10.14 -6.09
CA ASP A 89 -20.15 -9.79 -6.86
C ASP A 89 -20.20 -10.54 -8.19
N LEU A 90 -19.06 -10.75 -8.84
CA LEU A 90 -18.96 -11.58 -10.04
C LEU A 90 -19.37 -13.03 -9.73
N LEU A 91 -18.82 -13.61 -8.67
CA LEU A 91 -19.20 -14.97 -8.23
C LEU A 91 -20.69 -15.03 -7.89
N ARG A 92 -21.22 -14.05 -7.18
CA ARG A 92 -22.65 -13.96 -6.88
C ARG A 92 -23.50 -13.89 -8.14
N PHE A 93 -23.08 -13.11 -9.15
CA PHE A 93 -23.77 -12.98 -10.42
C PHE A 93 -23.80 -14.32 -11.18
N ILE A 94 -22.66 -15.03 -11.27
CA ILE A 94 -22.55 -16.34 -11.89
C ILE A 94 -23.45 -17.36 -11.18
N LEU A 95 -23.33 -17.45 -9.83
CA LEU A 95 -24.11 -18.39 -9.02
C LEU A 95 -25.61 -18.15 -9.10
N LYS A 96 -26.05 -16.91 -9.28
CA LYS A 96 -27.48 -16.61 -9.53
C LYS A 96 -28.00 -17.21 -10.82
N ARG A 97 -27.16 -17.32 -11.85
CA ARG A 97 -27.52 -17.82 -13.18
C ARG A 97 -27.32 -19.33 -13.35
N THR A 98 -26.54 -19.95 -12.47
CA THR A 98 -26.32 -21.40 -12.49
C THR A 98 -27.34 -22.14 -11.66
N ARG A 99 -27.55 -23.45 -11.94
CA ARG A 99 -28.38 -24.37 -11.14
C ARG A 99 -27.59 -24.92 -9.96
N PHE A 100 -27.00 -24.02 -9.12
CA PHE A 100 -26.20 -24.42 -7.96
C PHE A 100 -27.12 -24.98 -6.87
N PRO A 101 -26.87 -26.22 -6.37
CA PRO A 101 -27.56 -26.76 -5.21
C PRO A 101 -27.22 -25.88 -3.99
N HIS A 102 -28.14 -25.66 -3.07
CA HIS A 102 -27.98 -24.81 -1.87
C HIS A 102 -27.98 -23.30 -2.14
N LYS A 103 -28.40 -22.85 -3.31
CA LYS A 103 -28.49 -21.44 -3.70
C LYS A 103 -29.26 -20.60 -2.65
N GLU A 104 -30.39 -21.11 -2.15
CA GLU A 104 -31.21 -20.42 -1.17
C GLU A 104 -30.44 -20.15 0.14
N LYS A 105 -29.66 -21.13 0.57
CA LYS A 105 -28.84 -21.03 1.79
C LYS A 105 -27.74 -19.96 1.65
N LEU A 106 -27.07 -19.90 0.48
CA LEU A 106 -26.04 -18.94 0.18
C LEU A 106 -26.56 -17.48 0.12
N PHE A 107 -27.81 -17.31 -0.36
CA PHE A 107 -28.45 -15.99 -0.48
C PHE A 107 -29.30 -15.60 0.74
N SER A 108 -29.36 -16.45 1.77
CA SER A 108 -30.00 -16.16 3.05
C SER A 108 -29.23 -15.11 3.86
N ARG A 109 -29.82 -14.57 4.92
CA ARG A 109 -29.15 -13.67 5.86
C ARG A 109 -27.86 -14.28 6.41
N GLY A 110 -27.88 -15.55 6.83
CA GLY A 110 -26.69 -16.27 7.30
C GLY A 110 -25.63 -16.44 6.24
N GLY A 111 -26.02 -16.77 5.00
CA GLY A 111 -25.11 -16.85 3.87
C GLY A 111 -24.42 -15.52 3.56
N HIS A 112 -25.14 -14.40 3.66
CA HIS A 112 -24.56 -13.07 3.53
C HIS A 112 -23.54 -12.75 4.63
N ALA A 113 -23.84 -13.12 5.88
CA ALA A 113 -22.93 -12.94 7.00
C ALA A 113 -21.63 -13.72 6.77
N VAL A 114 -21.72 -15.00 6.41
CA VAL A 114 -20.55 -15.86 6.15
C VAL A 114 -19.70 -15.34 5.00
N VAL A 115 -20.32 -15.05 3.84
CA VAL A 115 -19.58 -14.55 2.66
C VAL A 115 -18.90 -13.22 2.98
N GLY A 116 -19.58 -12.29 3.64
CA GLY A 116 -18.98 -10.99 3.99
C GLY A 116 -17.85 -11.14 5.01
N THR A 117 -17.94 -12.08 5.96
CA THR A 117 -16.86 -12.37 6.90
C THR A 117 -15.64 -12.97 6.17
N ILE A 118 -15.86 -13.88 5.21
CA ILE A 118 -14.76 -14.39 4.36
C ILE A 118 -14.10 -13.24 3.60
N CYS A 119 -14.90 -12.35 2.98
CA CYS A 119 -14.36 -11.17 2.31
C CYS A 119 -13.52 -10.30 3.25
N LEU A 120 -14.00 -10.05 4.48
CA LEU A 120 -13.24 -9.29 5.47
C LEU A 120 -11.91 -9.98 5.82
N CYS A 121 -11.92 -11.29 6.07
CA CYS A 121 -10.70 -12.05 6.35
C CYS A 121 -9.70 -11.96 5.18
N VAL A 122 -10.17 -12.06 3.95
CA VAL A 122 -9.35 -11.90 2.73
C VAL A 122 -8.74 -10.51 2.66
N ILE A 123 -9.54 -9.45 2.86
CA ILE A 123 -9.08 -8.06 2.86
C ILE A 123 -8.02 -7.85 3.93
N CYS A 124 -8.26 -8.31 5.17
CA CYS A 124 -7.31 -8.19 6.26
C CYS A 124 -6.01 -8.93 5.96
N ALA A 125 -6.08 -10.18 5.46
CA ALA A 125 -4.91 -10.97 5.14
C ALA A 125 -4.04 -10.30 4.06
N PHE A 126 -4.65 -9.85 2.94
CA PHE A 126 -3.91 -9.16 1.89
C PHE A 126 -3.39 -7.78 2.33
N SER A 127 -4.13 -7.05 3.16
CA SER A 127 -3.67 -5.77 3.71
C SER A 127 -2.45 -5.96 4.60
N VAL A 128 -2.48 -6.93 5.52
CA VAL A 128 -1.34 -7.25 6.40
C VAL A 128 -0.14 -7.73 5.58
N LEU A 129 -0.36 -8.63 4.62
CA LEU A 129 0.69 -9.12 3.74
C LEU A 129 1.30 -7.99 2.90
N GLY A 130 0.48 -7.10 2.33
CA GLY A 130 0.93 -5.95 1.56
C GLY A 130 1.78 -4.99 2.39
N ILE A 131 1.34 -4.65 3.60
CA ILE A 131 2.11 -3.81 4.54
C ILE A 131 3.42 -4.48 4.93
N TYR A 132 3.39 -5.79 5.22
CA TYR A 132 4.59 -6.55 5.55
C TYR A 132 5.58 -6.54 4.39
N THR A 133 5.14 -6.87 3.18
CA THR A 133 6.00 -6.93 1.98
C THR A 133 6.58 -5.57 1.63
N ALA A 134 5.77 -4.50 1.71
CA ALA A 134 6.22 -3.12 1.45
C ALA A 134 7.29 -2.63 2.44
N ARG A 135 7.33 -3.20 3.65
CA ARG A 135 8.31 -2.83 4.69
C ARG A 135 9.54 -3.73 4.73
N HIS A 136 9.55 -4.83 3.98
CA HIS A 136 10.65 -5.80 3.99
C HIS A 136 11.40 -5.74 2.66
N THR A 137 12.59 -5.16 2.70
CA THR A 137 13.51 -5.18 1.56
C THR A 137 13.99 -6.62 1.34
N VAL A 138 13.89 -7.10 0.11
CA VAL A 138 14.40 -8.42 -0.32
C VAL A 138 15.62 -8.20 -1.19
N VAL A 139 16.64 -9.03 -1.00
CA VAL A 139 17.83 -9.07 -1.86
C VAL A 139 17.61 -10.15 -2.90
N THR A 140 17.77 -9.80 -4.18
CA THR A 140 17.74 -10.74 -5.29
C THR A 140 19.11 -10.73 -5.95
N GLN A 141 19.71 -11.89 -6.12
CA GLN A 141 20.99 -12.04 -6.78
C GLN A 141 20.80 -12.48 -8.22
N GLN A 142 21.58 -11.88 -9.13
CA GLN A 142 21.64 -12.25 -10.54
C GLN A 142 23.09 -12.25 -11.01
N ASP A 143 23.51 -13.32 -11.66
CA ASP A 143 24.84 -13.43 -12.26
C ASP A 143 24.73 -13.08 -13.75
N ILE A 144 25.50 -12.07 -14.16
CA ILE A 144 25.53 -11.56 -15.55
C ILE A 144 26.93 -11.78 -16.11
N THR A 145 27.04 -12.49 -17.21
CA THR A 145 28.29 -12.67 -17.92
C THR A 145 28.38 -11.65 -19.05
N ILE A 146 29.46 -10.88 -19.08
CA ILE A 146 29.77 -9.91 -20.14
C ILE A 146 30.95 -10.43 -20.95
N GLU A 147 30.75 -10.67 -22.25
CA GLU A 147 31.78 -11.16 -23.15
C GLU A 147 32.72 -9.98 -23.63
N LYS A 148 33.31 -9.30 -22.65
CA LYS A 148 34.29 -8.22 -22.88
C LYS A 148 35.38 -8.30 -21.84
N SER A 149 36.62 -7.91 -22.25
CA SER A 149 37.70 -7.80 -21.29
C SER A 149 37.45 -6.66 -20.29
N GLY A 150 37.51 -6.96 -19.03
CA GLY A 150 37.44 -6.02 -17.91
C GLY A 150 38.82 -5.49 -17.48
N GLY A 151 39.89 -5.73 -18.28
CA GLY A 151 41.26 -5.42 -17.91
C GLY A 151 41.74 -6.34 -16.77
N THR A 152 41.94 -5.77 -15.60
CA THR A 152 42.37 -6.50 -14.40
C THR A 152 41.20 -7.00 -13.53
N LEU A 153 39.96 -6.73 -13.94
CA LEU A 153 38.76 -7.15 -13.20
C LEU A 153 38.20 -8.42 -13.81
N ASP A 154 38.18 -9.49 -13.02
CA ASP A 154 37.56 -10.78 -13.39
C ASP A 154 36.08 -10.80 -13.03
N SER A 155 35.69 -10.08 -11.99
CA SER A 155 34.30 -9.92 -11.53
C SER A 155 34.06 -8.58 -10.84
N LEU A 156 32.83 -8.13 -10.84
CA LEU A 156 32.40 -6.91 -10.16
C LEU A 156 31.08 -7.18 -9.41
N HIS A 157 31.09 -6.97 -8.10
CA HIS A 157 29.89 -7.10 -7.28
C HIS A 157 29.17 -5.76 -7.22
N VAL A 158 28.05 -5.64 -7.97
CA VAL A 158 27.26 -4.44 -8.07
C VAL A 158 25.97 -4.61 -7.27
N VAL A 159 25.67 -3.68 -6.36
CA VAL A 159 24.36 -3.59 -5.73
C VAL A 159 23.56 -2.47 -6.40
N LEU A 160 22.42 -2.83 -6.96
CA LEU A 160 21.46 -1.90 -7.56
C LEU A 160 20.30 -1.67 -6.62
N VAL A 161 19.98 -0.41 -6.38
CA VAL A 161 18.83 0.04 -5.58
C VAL A 161 18.02 1.02 -6.41
N ALA A 162 16.69 0.89 -6.41
CA ALA A 162 15.78 1.79 -7.11
C ALA A 162 14.53 2.06 -6.25
N ASP A 163 13.75 3.06 -6.62
CA ASP A 163 12.42 3.33 -6.10
C ASP A 163 12.36 3.42 -4.55
N LEU A 164 13.24 4.23 -3.97
CA LEU A 164 13.32 4.42 -2.52
C LEU A 164 12.11 5.16 -1.96
N HIS A 165 11.55 6.10 -2.74
CA HIS A 165 10.35 6.86 -2.42
C HIS A 165 10.30 7.37 -0.97
N LEU A 166 11.40 8.01 -0.53
CA LEU A 166 11.47 8.66 0.77
C LEU A 166 10.39 9.73 0.90
N GLY A 167 9.57 9.62 1.95
CA GLY A 167 8.43 10.51 2.11
C GLY A 167 7.61 10.24 3.38
N TYR A 168 6.30 10.34 3.28
CA TYR A 168 5.39 10.18 4.42
C TYR A 168 5.35 8.74 4.96
N SER A 169 5.44 7.75 4.10
CA SER A 169 5.30 6.33 4.44
C SER A 169 6.63 5.60 4.62
N ILE A 170 7.66 6.04 3.92
CA ILE A 170 9.02 5.49 3.95
C ILE A 170 9.94 6.52 4.59
N GLY A 171 10.51 6.18 5.74
CA GLY A 171 11.35 7.07 6.53
C GLY A 171 12.74 6.49 6.80
N ASN A 172 13.48 7.18 7.70
CA ASN A 172 14.86 6.85 8.02
C ASN A 172 15.07 5.40 8.52
N ASP A 173 14.10 4.82 9.23
CA ASP A 173 14.24 3.43 9.71
C ASP A 173 14.30 2.42 8.58
N HIS A 174 13.60 2.69 7.47
CA HIS A 174 13.68 1.87 6.26
C HIS A 174 15.07 2.03 5.60
N MET A 175 15.58 3.26 5.54
CA MET A 175 16.93 3.53 5.01
C MET A 175 18.01 2.84 5.82
N LYS A 176 17.92 2.83 7.16
CA LYS A 176 18.86 2.09 8.02
C LYS A 176 18.88 0.59 7.72
N GLN A 177 17.70 -0.02 7.50
CA GLN A 177 17.60 -1.42 7.14
C GLN A 177 18.22 -1.70 5.76
N MET A 178 17.98 -0.82 4.79
CA MET A 178 18.56 -0.89 3.46
C MET A 178 20.08 -0.79 3.51
N VAL A 179 20.63 0.26 4.15
CA VAL A 179 22.07 0.46 4.29
C VAL A 179 22.73 -0.73 4.97
N LYS A 180 22.13 -1.27 6.04
CA LYS A 180 22.62 -2.48 6.70
C LYS A 180 22.70 -3.66 5.76
N LYS A 181 21.70 -3.86 4.90
CA LYS A 181 21.68 -4.95 3.91
C LYS A 181 22.71 -4.73 2.82
N ILE A 182 22.83 -3.52 2.28
CA ILE A 182 23.85 -3.16 1.28
C ILE A 182 25.24 -3.48 1.84
N ASN A 183 25.55 -2.99 3.04
CA ASN A 183 26.87 -3.17 3.65
C ASN A 183 27.17 -4.66 3.97
N ALA A 184 26.14 -5.47 4.26
CA ALA A 184 26.28 -6.89 4.49
C ALA A 184 26.61 -7.69 3.20
N LEU A 185 26.36 -7.11 2.03
CA LEU A 185 26.69 -7.69 0.73
C LEU A 185 28.14 -7.39 0.30
N ASP A 186 28.86 -6.50 0.99
CA ASP A 186 30.22 -6.05 0.67
C ASP A 186 30.42 -5.70 -0.82
N PRO A 187 29.67 -4.70 -1.34
CA PRO A 187 29.66 -4.39 -2.76
C PRO A 187 30.92 -3.69 -3.23
N ASP A 188 31.36 -3.99 -4.46
CA ASP A 188 32.36 -3.19 -5.13
C ASP A 188 31.82 -1.82 -5.54
N VAL A 189 30.58 -1.78 -6.04
CA VAL A 189 29.87 -0.56 -6.47
C VAL A 189 28.42 -0.60 -6.03
N VAL A 190 27.89 0.55 -5.61
CA VAL A 190 26.46 0.74 -5.36
C VAL A 190 25.89 1.73 -6.36
N LEU A 191 24.81 1.33 -7.03
CA LEU A 191 24.07 2.14 -7.99
C LEU A 191 22.67 2.43 -7.42
N VAL A 192 22.29 3.70 -7.35
CA VAL A 192 20.94 4.14 -6.97
C VAL A 192 20.26 4.69 -8.22
N ALA A 193 19.33 3.90 -8.76
CA ALA A 193 18.70 4.17 -10.05
C ALA A 193 17.40 4.99 -9.89
N GLY A 194 17.54 6.22 -9.46
CA GLY A 194 16.45 7.20 -9.40
C GLY A 194 15.41 6.99 -8.30
N ASP A 195 14.39 7.81 -8.32
CA ASP A 195 13.21 7.83 -7.44
C ASP A 195 13.55 7.70 -5.94
N ILE A 196 14.58 8.48 -5.52
CA ILE A 196 15.05 8.49 -4.12
C ILE A 196 14.00 9.15 -3.21
N PHE A 197 13.37 10.21 -3.70
CA PHE A 197 12.41 11.00 -2.95
C PHE A 197 11.02 10.92 -3.57
N ASP A 198 10.00 10.94 -2.72
CA ASP A 198 8.64 11.22 -3.14
C ASP A 198 8.52 12.67 -3.63
N ASN A 199 7.40 13.05 -4.25
CA ASN A 199 7.20 14.35 -4.88
C ASN A 199 7.42 15.57 -3.97
N GLU A 200 7.41 15.41 -2.65
CA GLU A 200 7.54 16.49 -1.67
C GLU A 200 8.73 16.24 -0.75
N TYR A 201 9.76 17.09 -0.85
CA TYR A 201 10.93 17.03 0.04
C TYR A 201 10.54 17.23 1.52
N GLU A 202 9.55 18.08 1.78
CA GLU A 202 8.99 18.33 3.12
C GLU A 202 8.32 17.10 3.73
N ALA A 203 8.05 16.07 2.92
CA ALA A 203 7.57 14.77 3.39
C ALA A 203 8.62 14.01 4.23
N ILE A 204 9.89 14.38 4.13
CA ILE A 204 10.97 13.74 4.90
C ILE A 204 11.01 14.33 6.30
N LYS A 205 10.87 13.49 7.32
CA LYS A 205 10.80 13.95 8.72
C LYS A 205 12.13 14.45 9.24
N ASP A 206 13.26 14.03 8.88
CA ASP A 206 14.58 14.43 9.37
C ASP A 206 15.59 14.27 8.23
N PRO A 207 15.66 15.20 7.25
CA PRO A 207 16.49 15.07 6.06
C PRO A 207 17.98 14.86 6.40
N ASP A 208 18.50 15.58 7.38
CA ASP A 208 19.90 15.47 7.81
C ASP A 208 20.22 14.06 8.32
N LYS A 209 19.31 13.48 9.08
CA LYS A 209 19.46 12.13 9.62
C LYS A 209 19.37 11.05 8.53
N VAL A 210 18.56 11.32 7.49
CA VAL A 210 18.51 10.45 6.29
C VAL A 210 19.82 10.54 5.52
N ALA A 211 20.35 11.74 5.33
CA ALA A 211 21.64 11.97 4.66
C ALA A 211 22.78 11.26 5.44
N GLU A 212 22.81 11.39 6.77
CA GLU A 212 23.77 10.68 7.63
C GLU A 212 23.64 9.15 7.44
N THR A 213 22.41 8.63 7.42
CA THR A 213 22.16 7.19 7.23
C THR A 213 22.67 6.73 5.86
N LEU A 214 22.36 7.46 4.80
CA LEU A 214 22.81 7.13 3.44
C LEU A 214 24.31 7.24 3.27
N SER A 215 24.97 8.21 3.94
CA SER A 215 26.43 8.33 3.95
C SER A 215 27.14 7.13 4.60
N GLY A 216 26.40 6.31 5.34
CA GLY A 216 26.88 5.05 5.92
C GLY A 216 26.98 3.88 4.92
N ILE A 217 26.63 4.07 3.65
CA ILE A 217 26.81 3.04 2.60
C ILE A 217 28.30 2.87 2.33
N LYS A 218 28.75 1.61 2.35
CA LYS A 218 30.15 1.24 2.09
C LYS A 218 30.25 0.54 0.74
N SER A 219 31.26 0.91 -0.04
CA SER A 219 31.59 0.27 -1.30
C SER A 219 33.04 0.56 -1.69
N LYS A 220 33.65 -0.32 -2.48
CA LYS A 220 35.06 -0.20 -2.86
C LYS A 220 35.31 0.92 -3.85
N TYR A 221 34.42 1.06 -4.84
CA TYR A 221 34.58 2.02 -5.95
C TYR A 221 33.57 3.18 -5.91
N GLY A 222 32.76 3.24 -4.87
CA GLY A 222 31.84 4.37 -4.63
C GLY A 222 30.37 4.05 -4.84
N VAL A 223 29.55 5.07 -4.52
CA VAL A 223 28.09 5.06 -4.65
C VAL A 223 27.71 6.09 -5.71
N TYR A 224 26.94 5.66 -6.69
CA TYR A 224 26.51 6.51 -7.80
C TYR A 224 24.99 6.56 -7.85
N ALA A 225 24.42 7.76 -7.97
CA ALA A 225 22.99 7.97 -8.02
C ALA A 225 22.58 8.73 -9.29
N THR A 226 21.39 8.43 -9.80
CA THR A 226 20.77 9.18 -10.89
C THR A 226 19.47 9.82 -10.41
N TYR A 227 18.98 10.81 -11.16
CA TYR A 227 17.62 11.31 -11.01
C TYR A 227 16.62 10.25 -11.51
N GLY A 228 15.40 10.24 -10.94
CA GLY A 228 14.27 9.45 -11.41
C GLY A 228 13.38 10.25 -12.36
#